data_eb03a79c2108de47cd7b392c0a5dcf0d
#
_entry.id   eb03a79c2108de47cd7b392c0a5dcf0d
#
_cell.length_a   1.000
_cell.length_b   1.000
_cell.length_c   1.000
_cell.angle_alpha   90.00
_cell.angle_beta   90.00
_cell.angle_gamma   90.00
#
_symmetry.space_group_name_H-M   'P 1'
#
loop_
_entity.id
_entity.type
_entity.pdbx_description
1 polymer ?
#
loop_
_entity_poly.entity_id
_entity_poly.type
_entity_poly.pdbx_seq_one_letter_code
_entity_poly.pdbx_strand_id
1 'polypeptide(L)'
;IMGVARDPGSRAKVAVLSRERDVDPVGACVGVRGSRIQNIVQELRGERIDIVVWSPDIATYARNALAPAMVSRIVVDEEENLLEVIVPDDQLTNAIGRKGQNVKLAARLLGWKVDIFTETRYNEANAIGHGLEQVASVAEVSMNQLLEAGYTSLDLLRQATDEELSDKLAISDSRIADLRSAINFLAPVAEPEPRAAEEETTGAGNGEKVQDGDED
;
A
#
# COMPACT_ATOMS: atom_id res chain seq x y z
N ILE A 1 -3.14 -4.64 -29.57
CA ILE A 1 -3.84 -4.24 -28.34
C ILE A 1 -4.33 -5.51 -27.65
N MET A 2 -4.02 -5.67 -26.39
CA MET A 2 -4.39 -6.83 -25.56
C MET A 2 -5.59 -6.55 -24.67
N GLY A 3 -5.75 -5.31 -24.24
CA GLY A 3 -6.87 -4.89 -23.40
C GLY A 3 -6.98 -3.37 -23.31
N VAL A 4 -8.15 -2.90 -22.90
CA VAL A 4 -8.43 -1.48 -22.71
C VAL A 4 -9.33 -1.30 -21.49
N ALA A 5 -8.93 -0.42 -20.58
CA ALA A 5 -9.77 0.07 -19.49
C ALA A 5 -9.91 1.59 -19.66
N ARG A 6 -11.14 2.09 -19.65
CA ARG A 6 -11.42 3.47 -20.01
C ARG A 6 -12.38 4.14 -19.02
N ASP A 7 -12.06 5.37 -18.68
CA ASP A 7 -12.94 6.33 -18.03
C ASP A 7 -13.17 7.47 -19.02
N PRO A 8 -14.28 7.40 -19.82
CA PRO A 8 -14.47 8.25 -20.98
C PRO A 8 -14.40 9.74 -20.65
N GLY A 9 -13.65 10.48 -21.48
CA GLY A 9 -13.42 11.91 -21.32
C GLY A 9 -12.39 12.28 -20.24
N SER A 10 -11.81 11.28 -19.53
CA SER A 10 -10.84 11.50 -18.47
C SER A 10 -9.52 10.77 -18.73
N ARG A 11 -9.52 9.45 -18.67
CA ARG A 11 -8.30 8.65 -18.80
C ARG A 11 -8.57 7.23 -19.29
N ALA A 12 -7.65 6.66 -20.05
CA ALA A 12 -7.65 5.26 -20.46
C ALA A 12 -6.29 4.60 -20.18
N LYS A 13 -6.32 3.30 -19.93
CA LYS A 13 -5.14 2.42 -19.95
C LYS A 13 -5.30 1.43 -21.08
N VAL A 14 -4.29 1.31 -21.93
CA VAL A 14 -4.30 0.45 -23.13
C VAL A 14 -3.12 -0.50 -23.04
N ALA A 15 -3.42 -1.79 -22.90
CA ALA A 15 -2.41 -2.83 -22.86
C ALA A 15 -1.98 -3.21 -24.27
N VAL A 16 -0.68 -3.23 -24.51
CA VAL A 16 -0.07 -3.52 -25.81
C VAL A 16 1.00 -4.60 -25.69
N LEU A 17 1.14 -5.39 -26.74
CA LEU A 17 2.17 -6.41 -26.89
C LEU A 17 2.74 -6.33 -28.30
N SER A 18 4.07 -6.41 -28.44
CA SER A 18 4.72 -6.67 -29.72
C SER A 18 4.96 -8.16 -29.90
N ARG A 19 4.70 -8.68 -31.10
CA ARG A 19 5.09 -10.03 -31.51
C ARG A 19 6.54 -10.08 -32.00
N GLU A 20 7.08 -8.93 -32.40
CA GLU A 20 8.44 -8.76 -32.84
C GLU A 20 9.33 -8.38 -31.65
N ARG A 21 10.44 -9.10 -31.46
CA ARG A 21 11.35 -8.91 -30.31
C ARG A 21 12.06 -7.56 -30.35
N ASP A 22 12.31 -7.04 -31.56
CA ASP A 22 13.07 -5.82 -31.78
C ASP A 22 12.19 -4.56 -31.77
N VAL A 23 10.88 -4.70 -31.53
CA VAL A 23 9.94 -3.58 -31.50
C VAL A 23 9.50 -3.29 -30.08
N ASP A 24 9.86 -2.10 -29.59
CA ASP A 24 9.30 -1.55 -28.36
C ASP A 24 7.81 -1.18 -28.58
N PRO A 25 6.87 -1.90 -27.92
CA PRO A 25 5.44 -1.68 -28.13
C PRO A 25 4.99 -0.30 -27.61
N VAL A 26 5.63 0.22 -26.56
CA VAL A 26 5.30 1.53 -25.99
C VAL A 26 5.77 2.63 -26.94
N GLY A 27 7.02 2.60 -27.34
CA GLY A 27 7.59 3.58 -28.26
C GLY A 27 6.87 3.60 -29.63
N ALA A 28 6.46 2.44 -30.11
CA ALA A 28 5.68 2.32 -31.35
C ALA A 28 4.30 2.99 -31.25
N CYS A 29 3.63 2.90 -30.11
CA CYS A 29 2.32 3.54 -29.87
C CYS A 29 2.46 5.04 -29.59
N VAL A 30 3.45 5.43 -28.77
CA VAL A 30 3.65 6.81 -28.34
C VAL A 30 4.19 7.67 -29.49
N GLY A 31 5.15 7.12 -30.25
CA GLY A 31 5.81 7.82 -31.35
C GLY A 31 6.83 8.84 -30.89
N VAL A 32 7.52 9.45 -31.85
CA VAL A 32 8.56 10.45 -31.57
C VAL A 32 7.95 11.63 -30.82
N ARG A 33 8.50 11.91 -29.62
CA ARG A 33 8.02 12.98 -28.73
C ARG A 33 6.51 12.91 -28.42
N GLY A 34 5.92 11.72 -28.49
CA GLY A 34 4.49 11.55 -28.21
C GLY A 34 3.55 11.89 -29.36
N SER A 35 4.06 12.09 -30.58
CA SER A 35 3.27 12.61 -31.72
C SER A 35 2.08 11.71 -32.07
N ARG A 36 2.24 10.38 -32.04
CA ARG A 36 1.16 9.44 -32.37
C ARG A 36 0.07 9.42 -31.30
N ILE A 37 0.47 9.31 -30.02
CA ILE A 37 -0.49 9.25 -28.93
C ILE A 37 -1.25 10.57 -28.78
N GLN A 38 -0.62 11.71 -29.02
CA GLN A 38 -1.26 13.03 -28.95
C GLN A 38 -2.38 13.20 -29.99
N ASN A 39 -2.24 12.64 -31.18
CA ASN A 39 -3.29 12.67 -32.18
C ASN A 39 -4.55 11.95 -31.66
N ILE A 40 -4.38 10.78 -31.03
CA ILE A 40 -5.50 10.02 -30.46
C ILE A 40 -6.11 10.78 -29.27
N VAL A 41 -5.27 11.37 -28.40
CA VAL A 41 -5.76 12.20 -27.28
C VAL A 41 -6.60 13.37 -27.77
N GLN A 42 -6.21 14.03 -28.88
CA GLN A 42 -6.99 15.11 -29.48
C GLN A 42 -8.32 14.63 -30.05
N GLU A 43 -8.35 13.50 -30.77
CA GLU A 43 -9.58 12.88 -31.27
C GLU A 43 -10.54 12.51 -30.12
N LEU A 44 -10.00 12.07 -28.99
CA LEU A 44 -10.75 11.76 -27.78
C LEU A 44 -11.02 12.99 -26.88
N ARG A 45 -10.86 14.20 -27.43
CA ARG A 45 -11.13 15.47 -26.75
C ARG A 45 -10.38 15.68 -25.44
N GLY A 46 -9.11 15.24 -25.42
CA GLY A 46 -8.22 15.44 -24.27
C GLY A 46 -8.20 14.27 -23.25
N GLU A 47 -8.84 13.14 -23.57
CA GLU A 47 -8.74 11.93 -22.73
C GLU A 47 -7.29 11.42 -22.71
N ARG A 48 -6.71 11.31 -21.51
CA ARG A 48 -5.32 10.89 -21.33
C ARG A 48 -5.21 9.38 -21.56
N ILE A 49 -4.15 8.95 -22.23
CA ILE A 49 -3.95 7.54 -22.53
C ILE A 49 -2.62 7.07 -21.94
N ASP A 50 -2.67 6.07 -21.09
CA ASP A 50 -1.51 5.36 -20.57
C ASP A 50 -1.32 4.08 -21.40
N ILE A 51 -0.16 3.93 -22.03
CA ILE A 51 0.22 2.69 -22.73
C ILE A 51 0.90 1.78 -21.72
N VAL A 52 0.40 0.56 -21.58
CA VAL A 52 0.84 -0.46 -20.63
C VAL A 52 1.40 -1.66 -21.40
N VAL A 53 2.60 -2.11 -21.07
CA VAL A 53 3.13 -3.35 -21.64
C VAL A 53 2.37 -4.53 -21.04
N TRP A 54 1.71 -5.30 -21.89
CA TRP A 54 1.06 -6.53 -21.47
C TRP A 54 2.08 -7.62 -21.11
N SER A 55 1.77 -8.43 -20.13
CA SER A 55 2.56 -9.60 -19.74
C SER A 55 1.62 -10.77 -19.42
N PRO A 56 2.02 -12.03 -19.76
CA PRO A 56 1.29 -13.22 -19.32
C PRO A 56 1.43 -13.45 -17.81
N ASP A 57 2.50 -12.94 -17.18
CA ASP A 57 2.68 -12.94 -15.73
C ASP A 57 1.87 -11.79 -15.13
N ILE A 58 0.87 -12.15 -14.30
CA ILE A 58 -0.08 -11.20 -13.73
C ILE A 58 0.60 -10.17 -12.84
N ALA A 59 1.64 -10.57 -12.07
CA ALA A 59 2.34 -9.65 -11.20
C ALA A 59 3.13 -8.59 -11.99
N THR A 60 3.80 -9.00 -13.06
CA THR A 60 4.49 -8.08 -13.98
C THR A 60 3.48 -7.16 -14.68
N TYR A 61 2.35 -7.71 -15.13
CA TYR A 61 1.32 -6.92 -15.80
C TYR A 61 0.69 -5.88 -14.85
N ALA A 62 0.45 -6.27 -13.60
CA ALA A 62 -0.07 -5.36 -12.57
C ALA A 62 0.93 -4.22 -12.26
N ARG A 63 2.22 -4.55 -12.14
CA ARG A 63 3.28 -3.53 -11.96
C ARG A 63 3.27 -2.52 -13.11
N ASN A 64 3.20 -2.99 -14.35
CA ASN A 64 3.13 -2.13 -15.52
C ASN A 64 1.85 -1.29 -15.55
N ALA A 65 0.71 -1.89 -15.16
CA ALA A 65 -0.58 -1.21 -15.16
C ALA A 65 -0.69 -0.11 -14.09
N LEU A 66 0.06 -0.20 -12.99
CA LEU A 66 0.05 0.78 -11.91
C LEU A 66 1.03 1.95 -12.12
N ALA A 67 1.86 1.90 -13.18
CA ALA A 67 2.71 3.03 -13.51
C ALA A 67 1.91 4.36 -13.52
N PRO A 68 2.51 5.47 -13.05
CA PRO A 68 3.91 5.69 -12.72
C PRO A 68 4.33 5.29 -11.30
N ALA A 69 3.45 4.69 -10.48
CA ALA A 69 3.80 4.26 -9.14
C ALA A 69 4.88 3.17 -9.15
N MET A 70 5.82 3.29 -8.25
CA MET A 70 6.78 2.23 -7.97
C MET A 70 6.11 1.17 -7.08
N VAL A 71 6.29 -0.10 -7.43
CA VAL A 71 5.74 -1.24 -6.70
C VAL A 71 6.87 -2.07 -6.15
N SER A 72 6.91 -2.23 -4.82
CA SER A 72 7.94 -3.02 -4.12
C SER A 72 7.67 -4.51 -4.27
N ARG A 73 6.44 -4.94 -3.99
CA ARG A 73 6.05 -6.35 -4.03
C ARG A 73 4.58 -6.51 -4.43
N ILE A 74 4.26 -7.65 -5.03
CA ILE A 74 2.89 -8.06 -5.31
C ILE A 74 2.71 -9.48 -4.75
N VAL A 75 1.65 -9.67 -3.97
CA VAL A 75 1.17 -10.99 -3.55
C VAL A 75 -0.04 -11.33 -4.39
N VAL A 76 -0.04 -12.52 -4.97
CA VAL A 76 -1.10 -12.98 -5.87
C VAL A 76 -1.92 -14.04 -5.15
N ASP A 77 -3.20 -13.77 -5.00
CA ASP A 77 -4.20 -14.73 -4.54
C ASP A 77 -5.05 -15.16 -5.74
N GLU A 78 -4.76 -16.35 -6.26
CA GLU A 78 -5.45 -16.89 -7.43
C GLU A 78 -6.87 -17.34 -7.10
N GLU A 79 -7.15 -17.76 -5.85
CA GLU A 79 -8.46 -18.25 -5.43
C GLU A 79 -9.47 -17.11 -5.39
N GLU A 80 -9.08 -15.96 -4.85
CA GLU A 80 -9.91 -14.78 -4.73
C GLU A 80 -9.82 -13.83 -5.95
N ASN A 81 -8.93 -14.12 -6.90
CA ASN A 81 -8.54 -13.21 -7.99
C ASN A 81 -8.16 -11.82 -7.45
N LEU A 82 -7.31 -11.81 -6.42
CA LEU A 82 -6.89 -10.62 -5.71
C LEU A 82 -5.37 -10.41 -5.84
N LEU A 83 -4.98 -9.17 -6.04
CA LEU A 83 -3.60 -8.72 -6.01
C LEU A 83 -3.42 -7.77 -4.84
N GLU A 84 -2.61 -8.16 -3.86
CA GLU A 84 -2.14 -7.24 -2.82
C GLU A 84 -0.84 -6.58 -3.32
N VAL A 85 -0.92 -5.30 -3.57
CA VAL A 85 0.18 -4.51 -4.12
C VAL A 85 0.81 -3.67 -3.02
N ILE A 86 2.06 -3.96 -2.70
CA ILE A 86 2.82 -3.25 -1.68
C ILE A 86 3.69 -2.20 -2.36
N VAL A 87 3.53 -0.96 -1.93
CA VAL A 87 4.26 0.19 -2.46
C VAL A 87 5.02 0.91 -1.34
N PRO A 88 6.13 1.60 -1.65
CA PRO A 88 6.75 2.54 -0.70
C PRO A 88 5.72 3.56 -0.21
N ASP A 89 5.86 4.04 1.01
CA ASP A 89 4.85 4.91 1.64
C ASP A 89 4.62 6.21 0.85
N ASP A 90 5.65 6.76 0.25
CA ASP A 90 5.60 7.94 -0.62
C ASP A 90 4.91 7.69 -1.97
N GLN A 91 4.75 6.42 -2.39
CA GLN A 91 4.14 6.03 -3.66
C GLN A 91 2.64 5.75 -3.58
N LEU A 92 2.06 5.70 -2.37
CA LEU A 92 0.64 5.38 -2.17
C LEU A 92 -0.28 6.28 -3.00
N THR A 93 -0.04 7.58 -2.97
CA THR A 93 -0.83 8.57 -3.71
C THR A 93 -0.75 8.34 -5.22
N ASN A 94 0.41 7.99 -5.74
CA ASN A 94 0.63 7.68 -7.16
C ASN A 94 -0.08 6.39 -7.56
N ALA A 95 0.01 5.35 -6.72
CA ALA A 95 -0.61 4.05 -6.96
C ALA A 95 -2.14 4.15 -7.00
N ILE A 96 -2.74 4.82 -6.04
CA ILE A 96 -4.19 5.05 -5.99
C ILE A 96 -4.61 6.01 -7.12
N GLY A 97 -3.87 7.10 -7.29
CA GLY A 97 -4.19 8.17 -8.23
C GLY A 97 -5.35 9.06 -7.78
N ARG A 98 -5.57 10.13 -8.51
CA ARG A 98 -6.63 11.11 -8.21
C ARG A 98 -8.01 10.41 -8.21
N LYS A 99 -8.75 10.50 -7.10
CA LYS A 99 -10.06 9.84 -6.89
C LYS A 99 -10.05 8.32 -7.12
N GLY A 100 -8.90 7.68 -6.91
CA GLY A 100 -8.73 6.24 -7.15
C GLY A 100 -8.70 5.84 -8.62
N GLN A 101 -8.49 6.77 -9.55
CA GLN A 101 -8.57 6.51 -10.98
C GLN A 101 -7.49 5.54 -11.47
N ASN A 102 -6.25 5.66 -10.95
CA ASN A 102 -5.16 4.80 -11.40
C ASN A 102 -5.41 3.33 -11.05
N VAL A 103 -5.69 3.04 -9.77
CA VAL A 103 -5.96 1.67 -9.31
C VAL A 103 -7.23 1.08 -9.94
N LYS A 104 -8.32 1.87 -10.08
CA LYS A 104 -9.56 1.42 -10.70
C LYS A 104 -9.38 1.04 -12.17
N LEU A 105 -8.63 1.82 -12.93
CA LEU A 105 -8.34 1.50 -14.32
C LEU A 105 -7.41 0.30 -14.45
N ALA A 106 -6.42 0.17 -13.55
CA ALA A 106 -5.54 -0.99 -13.49
C ALA A 106 -6.35 -2.26 -13.19
N ALA A 107 -7.17 -2.27 -12.14
CA ALA A 107 -8.02 -3.41 -11.78
C ALA A 107 -8.94 -3.85 -12.95
N ARG A 108 -9.57 -2.89 -13.64
CA ARG A 108 -10.40 -3.18 -14.82
C ARG A 108 -9.59 -3.76 -15.99
N LEU A 109 -8.37 -3.25 -16.20
CA LEU A 109 -7.49 -3.72 -17.28
C LEU A 109 -7.00 -5.14 -17.02
N LEU A 110 -6.68 -5.44 -15.77
CA LEU A 110 -6.18 -6.75 -15.32
C LEU A 110 -7.31 -7.77 -15.22
N GLY A 111 -8.54 -7.34 -14.93
CA GLY A 111 -9.67 -8.22 -14.61
C GLY A 111 -9.57 -8.84 -13.21
N TRP A 112 -8.77 -8.25 -12.32
CA TRP A 112 -8.48 -8.70 -10.95
C TRP A 112 -8.85 -7.61 -9.94
N LYS A 113 -9.17 -8.02 -8.71
CA LYS A 113 -9.23 -7.11 -7.56
C LYS A 113 -7.80 -6.62 -7.26
N VAL A 114 -7.66 -5.36 -6.90
CA VAL A 114 -6.34 -4.78 -6.58
C VAL A 114 -6.47 -3.99 -5.28
N ASP A 115 -5.78 -4.46 -4.25
CA ASP A 115 -5.65 -3.78 -2.97
C ASP A 115 -4.25 -3.21 -2.83
N ILE A 116 -4.15 -1.95 -2.40
CA ILE A 116 -2.86 -1.25 -2.28
C ILE A 116 -2.55 -1.01 -0.81
N PHE A 117 -1.37 -1.48 -0.40
CA PHE A 117 -0.82 -1.30 0.93
C PHE A 117 0.49 -0.53 0.86
N THR A 118 0.80 0.27 1.88
CA THR A 118 2.15 0.77 2.09
C THR A 118 3.03 -0.31 2.72
N GLU A 119 4.35 -0.23 2.53
CA GLU A 119 5.31 -1.14 3.18
C GLU A 119 5.14 -1.14 4.69
N THR A 120 5.03 0.04 5.31
CA THR A 120 4.82 0.19 6.75
C THR A 120 3.57 -0.55 7.19
N ARG A 121 2.43 -0.27 6.58
CA ARG A 121 1.14 -0.88 6.97
C ARG A 121 1.10 -2.38 6.73
N TYR A 122 1.72 -2.86 5.64
CA TYR A 122 1.80 -4.28 5.34
C TYR A 122 2.66 -5.03 6.36
N ASN A 123 3.80 -4.44 6.73
CA ASN A 123 4.70 -5.02 7.73
C ASN A 123 4.08 -5.03 9.12
N GLU A 124 3.36 -3.97 9.51
CA GLU A 124 2.62 -3.91 10.77
C GLU A 124 1.55 -5.02 10.84
N ALA A 125 0.75 -5.18 9.79
CA ALA A 125 -0.29 -6.21 9.73
C ALA A 125 0.31 -7.63 9.81
N ASN A 126 1.42 -7.88 9.10
CA ASN A 126 2.12 -9.16 9.15
C ASN A 126 2.80 -9.41 10.50
N ALA A 127 3.40 -8.39 11.11
CA ALA A 127 4.01 -8.52 12.44
C ALA A 127 2.96 -8.90 13.49
N ILE A 128 1.76 -8.31 13.41
CA ILE A 128 0.63 -8.66 14.28
C ILE A 128 0.20 -10.11 14.04
N GLY A 129 0.06 -10.53 12.78
CA GLY A 129 -0.31 -11.90 12.41
C GLY A 129 0.71 -12.93 12.89
N HIS A 130 2.00 -12.72 12.63
CA HIS A 130 3.07 -13.60 13.09
C HIS A 130 3.18 -13.68 14.62
N GLY A 131 2.98 -12.57 15.31
CA GLY A 131 2.98 -12.56 16.78
C GLY A 131 1.85 -13.40 17.35
N LEU A 132 0.64 -13.27 16.80
CA LEU A 132 -0.50 -14.09 17.21
C LEU A 132 -0.31 -15.57 16.90
N GLU A 133 0.24 -15.94 15.73
CA GLU A 133 0.55 -17.33 15.37
C GLU A 133 1.56 -17.97 16.31
N GLN A 134 2.61 -17.24 16.70
CA GLN A 134 3.60 -17.73 17.65
C GLN A 134 2.97 -17.98 19.02
N VAL A 135 2.18 -17.04 19.53
CA VAL A 135 1.44 -17.20 20.80
C VAL A 135 0.46 -18.37 20.73
N ALA A 136 -0.30 -18.46 19.64
CA ALA A 136 -1.25 -19.54 19.40
C ALA A 136 -0.55 -20.92 19.42
N SER A 137 0.60 -21.02 18.74
CA SER A 137 1.39 -22.26 18.68
C SER A 137 1.93 -22.69 20.05
N VAL A 138 2.46 -21.75 20.83
CA VAL A 138 3.02 -22.03 22.18
C VAL A 138 1.93 -22.47 23.17
N ALA A 139 0.76 -21.82 23.11
CA ALA A 139 -0.37 -22.14 23.99
C ALA A 139 -1.23 -23.30 23.48
N GLU A 140 -0.86 -23.92 22.35
CA GLU A 140 -1.65 -24.95 21.65
C GLU A 140 -3.12 -24.53 21.41
N VAL A 141 -3.32 -23.28 21.04
CA VAL A 141 -4.61 -22.70 20.68
C VAL A 141 -4.63 -22.47 19.17
N SER A 142 -5.73 -22.73 18.50
CA SER A 142 -5.81 -22.42 17.06
C SER A 142 -5.98 -20.92 16.81
N MET A 143 -5.45 -20.42 15.70
CA MET A 143 -5.64 -19.03 15.29
C MET A 143 -7.14 -18.67 15.17
N ASN A 144 -7.94 -19.61 14.66
CA ASN A 144 -9.39 -19.41 14.54
C ASN A 144 -10.07 -19.21 15.90
N GLN A 145 -9.67 -19.96 16.94
CA GLN A 145 -10.17 -19.77 18.30
C GLN A 145 -9.84 -18.37 18.84
N LEU A 146 -8.63 -17.86 18.59
CA LEU A 146 -8.26 -16.50 18.98
C LEU A 146 -9.12 -15.44 18.27
N LEU A 147 -9.31 -15.60 16.96
CA LEU A 147 -10.12 -14.67 16.16
C LEU A 147 -11.61 -14.70 16.52
N GLU A 148 -12.19 -15.89 16.72
CA GLU A 148 -13.57 -16.06 17.15
C GLU A 148 -13.83 -15.50 18.56
N ALA A 149 -12.83 -15.61 19.45
CA ALA A 149 -12.87 -15.00 20.78
C ALA A 149 -12.66 -13.47 20.77
N GLY A 150 -12.37 -12.88 19.58
CA GLY A 150 -12.19 -11.45 19.38
C GLY A 150 -10.75 -10.96 19.59
N TYR A 151 -9.78 -11.86 19.75
CA TYR A 151 -8.37 -11.50 19.92
C TYR A 151 -7.68 -11.37 18.56
N THR A 152 -7.75 -10.19 17.98
CA THR A 152 -7.16 -9.86 16.66
C THR A 152 -5.77 -9.25 16.76
N SER A 153 -5.26 -8.98 17.96
CA SER A 153 -3.92 -8.43 18.19
C SER A 153 -3.33 -8.92 19.52
N LEU A 154 -1.98 -8.87 19.63
CA LEU A 154 -1.29 -9.19 20.86
C LEU A 154 -1.66 -8.26 22.01
N ASP A 155 -1.98 -7.00 21.73
CA ASP A 155 -2.36 -6.03 22.75
C ASP A 155 -3.72 -6.38 23.38
N LEU A 156 -4.66 -6.88 22.61
CA LEU A 156 -5.93 -7.38 23.15
C LEU A 156 -5.71 -8.60 24.05
N LEU A 157 -4.80 -9.51 23.68
CA LEU A 157 -4.42 -10.64 24.54
C LEU A 157 -3.69 -10.19 25.82
N ARG A 158 -2.88 -9.14 25.76
CA ARG A 158 -2.20 -8.57 26.95
C ARG A 158 -3.18 -7.95 27.94
N GLN A 159 -4.21 -7.25 27.43
CA GLN A 159 -5.20 -6.56 28.24
C GLN A 159 -6.25 -7.49 28.84
N ALA A 160 -6.48 -8.67 28.23
CA ALA A 160 -7.44 -9.65 28.74
C ALA A 160 -7.00 -10.21 30.09
N THR A 161 -7.96 -10.46 30.98
CA THR A 161 -7.69 -11.15 32.25
C THR A 161 -7.55 -12.66 32.04
N ASP A 162 -6.94 -13.37 32.98
CA ASP A 162 -6.79 -14.83 32.89
C ASP A 162 -8.16 -15.53 32.93
N GLU A 163 -9.13 -14.98 33.66
CA GLU A 163 -10.53 -15.46 33.69
C GLU A 163 -11.19 -15.31 32.33
N GLU A 164 -11.03 -14.16 31.66
CA GLU A 164 -11.55 -13.94 30.31
C GLU A 164 -10.93 -14.86 29.26
N LEU A 165 -9.62 -15.12 29.38
CA LEU A 165 -8.92 -16.04 28.49
C LEU A 165 -9.39 -17.48 28.69
N SER A 166 -9.56 -17.90 29.97
CA SER A 166 -10.11 -19.23 30.30
C SER A 166 -11.50 -19.43 29.72
N ASP A 167 -12.40 -18.46 29.95
CA ASP A 167 -13.80 -18.56 29.54
C ASP A 167 -13.97 -18.52 28.02
N LYS A 168 -13.31 -17.57 27.33
CA LYS A 168 -13.46 -17.36 25.90
C LYS A 168 -12.72 -18.39 25.04
N LEU A 169 -11.54 -18.84 25.49
CA LEU A 169 -10.73 -19.80 24.74
C LEU A 169 -10.95 -21.24 25.19
N ALA A 170 -11.66 -21.47 26.31
CA ALA A 170 -11.89 -22.77 26.92
C ALA A 170 -10.59 -23.56 27.16
N ILE A 171 -9.53 -22.87 27.65
CA ILE A 171 -8.22 -23.42 27.91
C ILE A 171 -7.94 -23.51 29.40
N SER A 172 -7.03 -24.44 29.78
CA SER A 172 -6.60 -24.63 31.16
C SER A 172 -5.64 -23.53 31.66
N ASP A 173 -5.54 -23.38 32.98
CA ASP A 173 -4.63 -22.44 33.62
C ASP A 173 -3.16 -22.63 33.18
N SER A 174 -2.74 -23.88 32.92
CA SER A 174 -1.42 -24.16 32.38
C SER A 174 -1.20 -23.54 30.99
N ARG A 175 -2.19 -23.65 30.11
CA ARG A 175 -2.11 -23.04 28.76
C ARG A 175 -2.21 -21.53 28.80
N ILE A 176 -2.90 -20.96 29.78
CA ILE A 176 -2.91 -19.51 30.03
C ILE A 176 -1.52 -19.04 30.45
N ALA A 177 -0.83 -19.79 31.31
CA ALA A 177 0.54 -19.48 31.72
C ALA A 177 1.53 -19.55 30.53
N ASP A 178 1.39 -20.54 29.66
CA ASP A 178 2.18 -20.65 28.44
C ASP A 178 1.90 -19.49 27.47
N LEU A 179 0.63 -19.12 27.31
CA LEU A 179 0.19 -17.98 26.50
C LEU A 179 0.76 -16.66 27.03
N ARG A 180 0.71 -16.43 28.34
CA ARG A 180 1.32 -15.25 28.99
C ARG A 180 2.83 -15.21 28.81
N SER A 181 3.48 -16.34 28.94
CA SER A 181 4.95 -16.45 28.73
C SER A 181 5.32 -16.10 27.28
N ALA A 182 4.57 -16.61 26.32
CA ALA A 182 4.78 -16.30 24.90
C ALA A 182 4.54 -14.81 24.59
N ILE A 183 3.46 -14.22 25.12
CA ILE A 183 3.15 -12.80 24.95
C ILE A 183 4.27 -11.90 25.53
N ASN A 184 4.81 -12.27 26.69
CA ASN A 184 5.86 -11.49 27.33
C ASN A 184 7.23 -11.63 26.64
N PHE A 185 7.47 -12.77 25.97
CA PHE A 185 8.69 -13.00 25.19
C PHE A 185 8.70 -12.19 23.88
N LEU A 186 7.54 -11.99 23.28
CA LEU A 186 7.41 -11.17 22.09
C LEU A 186 7.48 -9.69 22.50
N ALA A 187 8.61 -9.05 22.19
CA ALA A 187 8.83 -7.64 22.51
C ALA A 187 7.66 -6.77 22.00
N PRO A 188 7.23 -5.73 22.73
CA PRO A 188 6.27 -4.79 22.22
C PRO A 188 6.81 -4.19 20.92
N VAL A 189 5.98 -4.17 19.86
CA VAL A 189 6.25 -3.32 18.70
C VAL A 189 6.42 -1.92 19.24
N ALA A 190 7.62 -1.33 19.08
CA ALA A 190 7.91 0.01 19.56
C ALA A 190 6.86 0.95 18.98
N GLU A 191 6.11 1.62 19.86
CA GLU A 191 5.27 2.74 19.45
C GLU A 191 6.18 3.74 18.72
N PRO A 192 5.79 4.28 17.57
CA PRO A 192 6.56 5.32 16.93
C PRO A 192 6.67 6.49 17.92
N GLU A 193 7.91 6.86 18.27
CA GLU A 193 8.15 8.01 19.13
C GLU A 193 7.35 9.20 18.60
N PRO A 194 6.60 9.91 19.46
CA PRO A 194 5.91 11.12 19.04
C PRO A 194 6.97 12.08 18.51
N ARG A 195 6.88 12.46 17.24
CA ARG A 195 7.71 13.51 16.65
C ARG A 195 7.69 14.69 17.61
N ALA A 196 8.85 15.03 18.14
CA ALA A 196 9.04 16.23 18.94
C ALA A 196 8.47 17.41 18.15
N ALA A 197 7.48 18.07 18.74
CA ALA A 197 6.98 19.33 18.23
C ALA A 197 8.17 20.28 18.15
N GLU A 198 8.48 20.74 16.95
CA GLU A 198 9.42 21.84 16.74
C GLU A 198 8.88 23.04 17.56
N GLU A 199 9.58 23.36 18.63
CA GLU A 199 9.33 24.59 19.38
C GLU A 199 9.57 25.79 18.46
N GLU A 200 8.49 26.45 18.08
CA GLU A 200 8.55 27.80 17.54
C GLU A 200 9.21 28.71 18.60
N THR A 201 10.49 28.97 18.43
CA THR A 201 11.15 30.05 19.17
C THR A 201 10.70 31.39 18.55
N THR A 202 9.65 31.94 19.15
CA THR A 202 9.32 33.35 19.02
C THR A 202 10.42 34.17 19.69
N GLY A 203 11.39 34.60 18.90
CA GLY A 203 12.35 35.61 19.30
C GLY A 203 11.73 37.00 19.11
N ALA A 204 11.14 37.52 20.17
CA ALA A 204 10.82 38.94 20.29
C ALA A 204 12.08 39.69 20.75
N GLY A 205 12.29 40.84 20.16
CA GLY A 205 12.99 41.89 20.88
C GLY A 205 14.14 42.58 20.19
N ASN A 206 13.93 43.66 19.76
CA ASN A 206 14.30 44.97 20.26
C ASN A 206 14.90 45.86 19.19
N GLY A 207 14.32 47.01 19.08
CA GLY A 207 14.72 48.11 18.24
C GLY A 207 16.03 48.74 18.70
N GLU A 208 16.65 49.36 17.75
CA GLU A 208 17.41 50.58 18.01
C GLU A 208 17.43 51.47 16.77
N LYS A 209 17.01 52.70 16.99
CA LYS A 209 17.10 53.88 16.10
C LYS A 209 18.56 54.32 16.00
N VAL A 210 19.00 54.76 14.86
CA VAL A 210 19.90 55.92 14.61
C VAL A 210 19.74 56.24 13.14
N GLN A 211 19.13 57.27 12.75
CA GLN A 211 19.48 58.68 12.48
C GLN A 211 20.62 58.91 11.51
N ASP A 212 20.23 59.62 10.46
CA ASP A 212 20.88 60.71 9.73
C ASP A 212 22.08 60.42 8.79
N GLY A 213 21.91 61.10 7.66
CA GLY A 213 23.07 61.63 6.89
C GLY A 213 22.88 61.62 5.40
N ASP A 214 22.24 62.63 4.92
CA ASP A 214 22.49 63.50 3.74
C ASP A 214 23.59 63.13 2.73
N GLU A 215 23.25 63.57 1.48
CA GLU A 215 24.12 64.10 0.38
C GLU A 215 24.81 63.06 -0.53
N ASP A 216 24.48 62.99 -1.75
CA ASP A 216 24.62 63.75 -3.02
C ASP A 216 23.94 63.00 -4.19
#